data_d88f47a419082aa9366b64820d03b976
#
_entry.id   d88f47a419082aa9366b64820d03b976
#
_cell.length_a   1.000
_cell.length_b   1.000
_cell.length_c   1.000
_cell.angle_alpha   90.00
_cell.angle_beta   90.00
_cell.angle_gamma   90.00
#
_symmetry.space_group_name_H-M   'P 1'
#
loop_
_entity.id
_entity.type
_entity.pdbx_description
1 polymer ?
#
loop_
_entity_poly.entity_id
_entity_poly.type
_entity_poly.pdbx_seq_one_letter_code
_entity_poly.pdbx_strand_id
1 'polypeptide(L)'
;MKSRFEVNGKSVEVEVEPRLTLADCLRHQLRLTGTHVGCEHGVCGACTVLLDGAAVRSCLMLAVQADGSKIVTIEGLSNDADLTPLQKSFRKHHALQCGFCTPGMITTAHALLSEEPDCDAARVREVLSGNLCRCTGYISIVEAVLDARAAYKSRATESG
;
A
#
# COMPACT_ATOMS: atom_id res chain seq x y z
N MET A 1 6.63 0.81 -25.42
CA MET A 1 7.51 1.88 -24.92
C MET A 1 8.36 1.30 -23.80
N LYS A 2 9.61 1.77 -23.64
CA LYS A 2 10.44 1.39 -22.51
C LYS A 2 10.19 2.37 -21.37
N SER A 3 9.93 1.85 -20.19
CA SER A 3 9.82 2.61 -18.93
C SER A 3 10.80 2.06 -17.92
N ARG A 4 11.43 2.95 -17.17
CA ARG A 4 12.38 2.61 -16.13
C ARG A 4 11.95 3.25 -14.82
N PHE A 5 11.76 2.43 -13.79
CA PHE A 5 11.42 2.89 -12.45
C PHE A 5 12.05 1.98 -11.38
N GLU A 6 12.09 2.45 -10.17
CA GLU A 6 12.51 1.64 -9.03
C GLU A 6 11.30 0.95 -8.41
N VAL A 7 11.35 -0.37 -8.20
CA VAL A 7 10.30 -1.12 -7.50
C VAL A 7 10.91 -1.87 -6.34
N ASN A 8 10.44 -1.58 -5.13
CA ASN A 8 10.90 -2.20 -3.89
C ASN A 8 12.44 -2.14 -3.76
N GLY A 9 13.04 -0.98 -4.07
CA GLY A 9 14.48 -0.75 -4.00
C GLY A 9 15.30 -1.33 -5.16
N LYS A 10 14.66 -1.91 -6.18
CA LYS A 10 15.33 -2.46 -7.35
C LYS A 10 14.99 -1.67 -8.61
N SER A 11 15.99 -1.21 -9.34
CA SER A 11 15.77 -0.59 -10.65
C SER A 11 15.33 -1.65 -11.66
N VAL A 12 14.21 -1.38 -12.35
CA VAL A 12 13.66 -2.26 -13.39
C VAL A 12 13.44 -1.47 -14.67
N GLU A 13 13.68 -2.11 -15.81
CA GLU A 13 13.31 -1.62 -17.14
C GLU A 13 12.31 -2.59 -17.74
N VAL A 14 11.15 -2.07 -18.15
CA VAL A 14 10.07 -2.87 -18.72
C VAL A 14 9.64 -2.29 -20.07
N GLU A 15 9.27 -3.15 -20.97
CA GLU A 15 8.63 -2.74 -22.21
C GLU A 15 7.12 -2.81 -22.01
N VAL A 16 6.45 -1.65 -22.09
CA VAL A 16 5.03 -1.52 -21.78
C VAL A 16 4.27 -0.94 -22.97
N GLU A 17 3.06 -1.43 -23.16
CA GLU A 17 2.10 -0.76 -24.05
C GLU A 17 1.63 0.56 -23.42
N PRO A 18 1.36 1.60 -24.23
CA PRO A 18 0.96 2.93 -23.71
C PRO A 18 -0.27 2.91 -22.80
N ARG A 19 -1.16 1.96 -22.98
CA ARG A 19 -2.42 1.80 -22.20
C ARG A 19 -2.31 0.83 -21.01
N LEU A 20 -1.16 0.19 -20.81
CA LEU A 20 -0.98 -0.75 -19.72
C LEU A 20 -1.05 -0.02 -18.38
N THR A 21 -1.93 -0.48 -17.47
CA THR A 21 -2.01 0.09 -16.12
C THR A 21 -0.77 -0.27 -15.30
N LEU A 22 -0.46 0.55 -14.32
CA LEU A 22 0.62 0.23 -13.38
C LEU A 22 0.30 -1.06 -12.60
N ALA A 23 -0.96 -1.28 -12.23
CA ALA A 23 -1.41 -2.50 -11.56
C ALA A 23 -1.09 -3.75 -12.39
N ASP A 24 -1.43 -3.73 -13.68
CA ASP A 24 -1.17 -4.87 -14.58
C ASP A 24 0.32 -5.08 -14.82
N CYS A 25 1.08 -4.00 -14.96
CA CYS A 25 2.54 -4.07 -15.08
C CYS A 25 3.16 -4.75 -13.84
N LEU A 26 2.80 -4.30 -12.63
CA LEU A 26 3.29 -4.89 -11.38
C LEU A 26 2.93 -6.37 -11.27
N ARG A 27 1.68 -6.72 -11.54
CA ARG A 27 1.15 -8.08 -11.37
C ARG A 27 1.64 -9.06 -12.43
N HIS A 28 1.59 -8.66 -13.70
CA HIS A 28 1.79 -9.59 -14.83
C HIS A 28 3.20 -9.58 -15.38
N GLN A 29 3.86 -8.43 -15.46
CA GLN A 29 5.23 -8.34 -15.94
C GLN A 29 6.25 -8.56 -14.82
N LEU A 30 6.06 -7.89 -13.65
CA LEU A 30 6.99 -7.99 -12.53
C LEU A 30 6.64 -9.09 -11.53
N ARG A 31 5.49 -9.76 -11.69
CA ARG A 31 5.02 -10.87 -10.82
C ARG A 31 4.82 -10.47 -9.35
N LEU A 32 4.61 -9.18 -9.08
CA LEU A 32 4.28 -8.67 -7.75
C LEU A 32 2.76 -8.75 -7.54
N THR A 33 2.27 -9.92 -7.20
CA THR A 33 0.84 -10.25 -7.13
C THR A 33 0.17 -9.82 -5.84
N GLY A 34 0.90 -9.32 -4.85
CA GLY A 34 0.36 -8.76 -3.61
C GLY A 34 -0.47 -7.49 -3.83
N THR A 35 -0.26 -6.77 -4.93
CA THR A 35 -1.15 -5.69 -5.36
C THR A 35 -2.41 -6.30 -5.98
N HIS A 36 -3.55 -6.22 -5.29
CA HIS A 36 -4.82 -6.79 -5.75
C HIS A 36 -5.61 -5.79 -6.60
N VAL A 37 -6.41 -6.29 -7.53
CA VAL A 37 -7.28 -5.47 -8.40
C VAL A 37 -8.73 -5.92 -8.22
N GLY A 38 -9.58 -5.02 -7.72
CA GLY A 38 -10.98 -5.35 -7.42
C GLY A 38 -12.01 -4.60 -8.29
N CYS A 39 -11.77 -3.33 -8.64
CA CYS A 39 -12.78 -2.51 -9.31
C CYS A 39 -12.33 -1.85 -10.63
N GLU A 40 -11.03 -1.67 -10.84
CA GLU A 40 -10.42 -1.01 -12.02
C GLU A 40 -10.90 0.42 -12.29
N HIS A 41 -11.57 1.06 -11.32
CA HIS A 41 -12.05 2.44 -11.45
C HIS A 41 -11.81 3.28 -10.17
N GLY A 42 -10.85 2.86 -9.33
CA GLY A 42 -10.31 3.67 -8.23
C GLY A 42 -11.10 3.65 -6.92
N VAL A 43 -12.27 3.01 -6.84
CA VAL A 43 -13.17 3.07 -5.68
C VAL A 43 -12.72 2.15 -4.54
N CYS A 44 -12.30 0.92 -4.84
CA CYS A 44 -12.10 -0.09 -3.80
C CYS A 44 -10.79 0.02 -3.02
N GLY A 45 -9.76 0.64 -3.56
CA GLY A 45 -8.46 0.81 -2.92
C GLY A 45 -7.58 -0.44 -2.81
N ALA A 46 -8.02 -1.59 -3.31
CA ALA A 46 -7.25 -2.84 -3.22
C ALA A 46 -5.89 -2.77 -3.95
N CYS A 47 -5.80 -1.96 -5.02
CA CYS A 47 -4.61 -1.78 -5.84
C CYS A 47 -3.66 -0.68 -5.34
N THR A 48 -3.81 -0.19 -4.11
CA THR A 48 -2.96 0.88 -3.57
C THR A 48 -1.51 0.44 -3.48
N VAL A 49 -0.63 1.28 -4.04
CA VAL A 49 0.83 1.20 -3.91
C VAL A 49 1.36 2.56 -3.47
N LEU A 50 2.61 2.63 -3.04
CA LEU A 50 3.28 3.93 -2.85
C LEU A 50 4.00 4.31 -4.13
N LEU A 51 3.80 5.54 -4.57
CA LEU A 51 4.55 6.17 -5.65
C LEU A 51 5.24 7.40 -5.07
N ASP A 52 6.55 7.39 -5.03
CA ASP A 52 7.37 8.44 -4.40
C ASP A 52 6.91 8.78 -2.97
N GLY A 53 6.47 7.76 -2.22
CA GLY A 53 5.96 7.86 -0.86
C GLY A 53 4.45 8.09 -0.74
N ALA A 54 3.76 8.55 -1.77
CA ALA A 54 2.33 8.83 -1.74
C ALA A 54 1.50 7.58 -2.10
N ALA A 55 0.40 7.35 -1.39
CA ALA A 55 -0.53 6.26 -1.67
C ALA A 55 -1.37 6.55 -2.93
N VAL A 56 -1.21 5.74 -3.98
CA VAL A 56 -1.91 5.92 -5.26
C VAL A 56 -2.67 4.66 -5.66
N ARG A 57 -3.71 4.83 -6.49
CA ARG A 57 -4.48 3.73 -7.08
C ARG A 57 -3.81 3.28 -8.38
N SER A 58 -3.03 2.22 -8.34
CA SER A 58 -2.27 1.74 -9.49
C SER A 58 -3.14 1.31 -10.70
N CYS A 59 -4.41 0.98 -10.48
CA CYS A 59 -5.35 0.68 -11.58
C CYS A 59 -5.79 1.92 -12.39
N LEU A 60 -5.61 3.12 -11.85
CA LEU A 60 -5.92 4.39 -12.54
C LEU A 60 -4.71 5.07 -13.16
N MET A 61 -3.52 4.54 -12.91
CA MET A 61 -2.26 5.07 -13.42
C MET A 61 -1.73 4.18 -14.54
N LEU A 62 -1.26 4.79 -15.63
CA LEU A 62 -0.57 4.05 -16.69
C LEU A 62 0.88 3.79 -16.28
N ALA A 63 1.40 2.62 -16.64
CA ALA A 63 2.78 2.24 -16.32
C ALA A 63 3.81 3.25 -16.87
N VAL A 64 3.54 3.83 -18.05
CA VAL A 64 4.38 4.87 -18.65
C VAL A 64 4.46 6.16 -17.85
N GLN A 65 3.45 6.46 -17.02
CA GLN A 65 3.42 7.64 -16.16
C GLN A 65 4.32 7.49 -14.92
N ALA A 66 4.68 6.26 -14.56
CA ALA A 66 5.56 5.96 -13.44
C ALA A 66 7.06 6.02 -13.82
N ASP A 67 7.38 6.37 -15.07
CA ASP A 67 8.77 6.45 -15.52
C ASP A 67 9.59 7.40 -14.63
N GLY A 68 10.75 6.94 -14.15
CA GLY A 68 11.62 7.68 -13.22
C GLY A 68 11.20 7.65 -11.76
N SER A 69 10.03 7.11 -11.41
CA SER A 69 9.49 7.11 -10.03
C SER A 69 9.97 5.93 -9.19
N LYS A 70 9.78 6.04 -7.88
CA LYS A 70 9.99 4.96 -6.90
C LYS A 70 8.64 4.38 -6.48
N ILE A 71 8.47 3.09 -6.70
CA ILE A 71 7.26 2.35 -6.38
C ILE A 71 7.55 1.39 -5.23
N VAL A 72 6.69 1.42 -4.20
CA VAL A 72 6.71 0.41 -3.15
C VAL A 72 5.37 -0.31 -3.13
N THR A 73 5.42 -1.62 -3.30
CA THR A 73 4.26 -2.51 -3.17
C THR A 73 4.23 -3.14 -1.77
N ILE A 74 3.18 -3.88 -1.45
CA ILE A 74 3.08 -4.56 -0.15
C ILE A 74 4.27 -5.50 0.10
N GLU A 75 4.83 -6.11 -0.95
CA GLU A 75 6.00 -6.97 -0.86
C GLU A 75 7.27 -6.20 -0.43
N GLY A 76 7.34 -4.91 -0.76
CA GLY A 76 8.46 -4.05 -0.39
C GLY A 76 8.34 -3.38 0.97
N LEU A 77 7.19 -3.48 1.64
CA LEU A 77 7.00 -2.89 2.98
C LEU A 77 7.63 -3.74 4.10
N SER A 78 7.86 -5.01 3.87
CA SER A 78 8.49 -5.93 4.85
C SER A 78 9.82 -6.45 4.33
N ASN A 79 10.72 -6.80 5.24
CA ASN A 79 11.87 -7.62 4.93
C ASN A 79 11.42 -9.10 4.92
N ASP A 80 12.06 -9.94 4.11
CA ASP A 80 11.72 -11.37 3.96
C ASP A 80 11.67 -12.15 5.28
N ALA A 81 12.32 -11.66 6.33
CA ALA A 81 12.44 -12.34 7.62
C ALA A 81 11.40 -11.89 8.67
N ASP A 82 10.76 -10.71 8.56
CA ASP A 82 9.94 -10.20 9.66
C ASP A 82 8.79 -9.32 9.18
N LEU A 83 7.62 -9.48 9.82
CA LEU A 83 6.47 -8.65 9.56
C LEU A 83 6.69 -7.21 10.04
N THR A 84 6.20 -6.23 9.29
CA THR A 84 6.20 -4.83 9.74
C THR A 84 5.33 -4.64 10.98
N PRO A 85 5.52 -3.54 11.75
CA PRO A 85 4.65 -3.22 12.89
C PRO A 85 3.16 -3.22 12.53
N LEU A 86 2.79 -2.68 11.36
CA LEU A 86 1.41 -2.71 10.87
C LEU A 86 0.93 -4.14 10.61
N GLN A 87 1.71 -4.97 9.94
CA GLN A 87 1.33 -6.36 9.68
C GLN A 87 1.19 -7.17 10.98
N LYS A 88 2.10 -6.97 11.95
CA LYS A 88 1.99 -7.57 13.29
C LYS A 88 0.72 -7.12 14.01
N SER A 89 0.39 -5.84 13.93
CA SER A 89 -0.82 -5.28 14.54
C SER A 89 -2.09 -5.78 13.86
N PHE A 90 -2.14 -5.85 12.53
CA PHE A 90 -3.26 -6.45 11.80
C PHE A 90 -3.51 -7.90 12.20
N ARG A 91 -2.45 -8.68 12.37
CA ARG A 91 -2.55 -10.06 12.87
C ARG A 91 -3.05 -10.12 14.32
N LYS A 92 -2.52 -9.27 15.20
CA LYS A 92 -2.88 -9.18 16.64
C LYS A 92 -4.36 -8.84 16.83
N HIS A 93 -4.90 -7.90 16.05
CA HIS A 93 -6.28 -7.42 16.15
C HIS A 93 -7.25 -8.18 15.25
N HIS A 94 -6.83 -9.26 14.61
CA HIS A 94 -7.64 -9.98 13.61
C HIS A 94 -8.26 -9.06 12.56
N ALA A 95 -7.50 -8.06 12.10
CA ALA A 95 -7.93 -7.00 11.20
C ALA A 95 -8.04 -7.46 9.72
N LEU A 96 -8.18 -8.73 9.48
CA LEU A 96 -8.38 -9.34 8.17
C LEU A 96 -9.20 -10.63 8.29
N GLN A 97 -9.93 -10.96 7.23
CA GLN A 97 -10.62 -12.23 7.08
C GLN A 97 -10.22 -12.87 5.75
N CYS A 98 -10.86 -12.53 4.62
CA CYS A 98 -10.45 -13.08 3.33
C CYS A 98 -9.06 -12.57 2.86
N GLY A 99 -8.60 -11.43 3.38
CA GLY A 99 -7.29 -10.86 3.08
C GLY A 99 -7.21 -10.06 1.77
N PHE A 100 -8.28 -9.98 0.97
CA PHE A 100 -8.23 -9.33 -0.34
C PHE A 100 -7.96 -7.83 -0.27
N CYS A 101 -8.58 -7.10 0.67
CA CYS A 101 -8.36 -5.68 0.88
C CYS A 101 -7.06 -5.37 1.65
N THR A 102 -6.49 -6.36 2.32
CA THR A 102 -5.42 -6.17 3.32
C THR A 102 -4.17 -5.50 2.77
N PRO A 103 -3.62 -5.86 1.60
CA PRO A 103 -2.46 -5.17 1.05
C PRO A 103 -2.70 -3.68 0.83
N GLY A 104 -3.83 -3.32 0.22
CA GLY A 104 -4.20 -1.91 -0.01
C GLY A 104 -4.45 -1.15 1.29
N MET A 105 -5.09 -1.77 2.29
CA MET A 105 -5.30 -1.18 3.63
C MET A 105 -3.97 -0.90 4.33
N ILE A 106 -3.05 -1.87 4.34
CA ILE A 106 -1.73 -1.72 4.98
C ILE A 106 -0.91 -0.65 4.28
N THR A 107 -0.89 -0.62 2.94
CA THR A 107 -0.15 0.40 2.18
C THR A 107 -0.69 1.81 2.44
N THR A 108 -2.02 1.98 2.47
CA THR A 108 -2.67 3.25 2.78
C THR A 108 -2.38 3.68 4.23
N ALA A 109 -2.50 2.76 5.19
CA ALA A 109 -2.20 3.03 6.60
C ALA A 109 -0.71 3.33 6.83
N HIS A 110 0.19 2.69 6.08
CA HIS A 110 1.62 2.97 6.13
C HIS A 110 1.93 4.40 5.67
N ALA A 111 1.34 4.86 4.56
CA ALA A 111 1.48 6.23 4.11
C ALA A 111 0.97 7.22 5.16
N LEU A 112 -0.24 7.01 5.71
CA LEU A 112 -0.80 7.84 6.77
C LEU A 112 0.13 7.92 7.99
N LEU A 113 0.57 6.79 8.54
CA LEU A 113 1.39 6.78 9.76
C LEU A 113 2.81 7.30 9.53
N SER A 114 3.30 7.28 8.30
CA SER A 114 4.60 7.89 7.95
C SER A 114 4.54 9.42 7.96
N GLU A 115 3.39 10.00 7.61
CA GLU A 115 3.18 11.45 7.59
C GLU A 115 2.59 11.95 8.92
N GLU A 116 1.62 11.22 9.48
CA GLU A 116 0.83 11.61 10.65
C GLU A 116 0.85 10.51 11.73
N PRO A 117 2.01 10.22 12.39
CA PRO A 117 2.09 9.13 13.37
C PRO A 117 1.23 9.36 14.63
N ASP A 118 0.74 10.59 14.85
CA ASP A 118 -0.13 10.98 15.96
C ASP A 118 -1.63 11.02 15.60
N CYS A 119 -2.01 10.60 14.38
CA CYS A 119 -3.39 10.63 13.93
C CYS A 119 -4.33 9.89 14.88
N ASP A 120 -5.54 10.42 15.05
CA ASP A 120 -6.59 9.81 15.86
C ASP A 120 -7.47 8.82 15.07
N ALA A 121 -8.42 8.19 15.75
CA ALA A 121 -9.33 7.23 15.14
C ALA A 121 -10.22 7.86 14.04
N ALA A 122 -10.57 9.13 14.16
CA ALA A 122 -11.38 9.83 13.16
C ALA A 122 -10.57 10.00 11.87
N ARG A 123 -9.31 10.42 12.00
CA ARG A 123 -8.40 10.57 10.87
C ARG A 123 -8.10 9.24 10.17
N VAL A 124 -7.88 8.17 10.94
CA VAL A 124 -7.71 6.82 10.38
C VAL A 124 -8.93 6.40 9.57
N ARG A 125 -10.16 6.61 10.10
CA ARG A 125 -11.40 6.28 9.37
C ARG A 125 -11.56 7.10 8.09
N GLU A 126 -11.25 8.39 8.15
CA GLU A 126 -11.30 9.28 6.99
C GLU A 126 -10.40 8.77 5.87
N VAL A 127 -9.13 8.50 6.17
CA VAL A 127 -8.15 8.05 5.16
C VAL A 127 -8.50 6.67 4.63
N LEU A 128 -8.90 5.73 5.50
CA LEU A 128 -9.30 4.37 5.10
C LEU A 128 -10.67 4.30 4.42
N SER A 129 -11.45 5.38 4.39
CA SER A 129 -12.74 5.41 3.66
C SER A 129 -12.59 5.13 2.17
N GLY A 130 -11.42 5.39 1.60
CA GLY A 130 -11.06 5.04 0.23
C GLY A 130 -10.64 3.58 0.00
N ASN A 131 -10.69 2.73 1.03
CA ASN A 131 -10.32 1.32 0.95
C ASN A 131 -11.49 0.46 1.44
N LEU A 132 -12.09 -0.34 0.54
CA LEU A 132 -13.28 -1.13 0.87
C LEU A 132 -12.91 -2.50 1.44
N CYS A 133 -13.57 -2.85 2.54
CA CYS A 133 -13.55 -4.19 3.12
C CYS A 133 -14.98 -4.69 3.31
N ARG A 134 -15.30 -5.87 2.76
CA ARG A 134 -16.63 -6.48 2.90
C ARG A 134 -16.76 -7.40 4.11
N CYS A 135 -15.66 -7.75 4.76
CA CYS A 135 -15.61 -8.80 5.77
C CYS A 135 -15.61 -8.28 7.21
N THR A 136 -14.75 -7.30 7.54
CA THR A 136 -14.35 -6.99 8.92
C THR A 136 -15.25 -5.99 9.65
N GLY A 137 -16.02 -5.17 8.93
CA GLY A 137 -16.74 -4.03 9.53
C GLY A 137 -15.81 -2.89 9.99
N TYR A 138 -14.53 -2.90 9.62
CA TYR A 138 -13.51 -1.84 9.82
C TYR A 138 -13.01 -1.61 11.25
N ILE A 139 -13.74 -1.96 12.30
CA ILE A 139 -13.38 -1.66 13.70
C ILE A 139 -11.98 -2.19 14.01
N SER A 140 -11.75 -3.48 13.79
CA SER A 140 -10.45 -4.13 14.03
C SER A 140 -9.32 -3.56 13.18
N ILE A 141 -9.64 -3.09 11.96
CA ILE A 141 -8.64 -2.43 11.09
C ILE A 141 -8.22 -1.09 11.70
N VAL A 142 -9.17 -0.27 12.16
CA VAL A 142 -8.88 1.02 12.81
C VAL A 142 -8.06 0.80 14.08
N GLU A 143 -8.44 -0.17 14.92
CA GLU A 143 -7.70 -0.53 16.14
C GLU A 143 -6.27 -0.98 15.82
N ALA A 144 -6.08 -1.79 14.78
CA ALA A 144 -4.75 -2.23 14.35
C ALA A 144 -3.86 -1.07 13.89
N VAL A 145 -4.41 -0.12 13.16
CA VAL A 145 -3.66 1.07 12.73
C VAL A 145 -3.26 1.92 13.94
N LEU A 146 -4.17 2.14 14.88
CA LEU A 146 -3.91 2.90 16.10
C LEU A 146 -2.84 2.23 16.98
N ASP A 147 -2.87 0.91 17.11
CA ASP A 147 -1.88 0.14 17.89
C ASP A 147 -0.47 0.25 17.25
N ALA A 148 -0.37 0.30 15.94
CA ALA A 148 0.91 0.39 15.24
C ALA A 148 1.60 1.78 15.34
N ARG A 149 0.89 2.84 15.74
CA ARG A 149 1.41 4.23 15.76
C ARG A 149 2.71 4.39 16.54
N ALA A 150 2.86 3.71 17.68
CA ALA A 150 4.04 3.83 18.53
C ALA A 150 5.34 3.52 17.78
N ALA A 151 5.31 2.52 16.89
CA ALA A 151 6.47 2.14 16.09
C ALA A 151 6.83 3.16 14.99
N TYR A 152 5.85 3.94 14.54
CA TYR A 152 6.08 5.01 13.55
C TYR A 152 6.60 6.29 14.21
N LYS A 153 6.14 6.60 15.45
CA LYS A 153 6.66 7.72 16.24
C LYS A 153 8.14 7.57 16.55
N SER A 154 8.59 6.37 16.94
CA SER A 154 10.01 6.13 17.23
C SER A 154 10.90 6.33 15.99
N ARG A 155 10.43 5.96 14.81
CA ARG A 155 11.16 6.19 13.55
C ARG A 155 11.27 7.68 13.19
N ALA A 156 10.23 8.46 13.44
CA ALA A 156 10.23 9.89 13.16
C ALA A 156 11.25 10.65 14.04
N THR A 157 11.48 10.18 15.27
CA THR A 157 12.47 10.78 16.19
C THR A 157 13.91 10.39 15.87
N GLU A 158 14.16 9.29 15.17
CA GLU A 158 15.51 8.85 14.76
C GLU A 158 15.98 9.50 13.44
N SER A 159 15.07 10.10 12.68
CA SER A 159 15.34 10.68 11.34
C SER A 159 15.51 12.21 11.38
N GLY A 160 15.37 12.86 12.54
CA GLY A 160 15.53 14.31 12.78
C GLY A 160 16.79 14.60 13.56
#